data_96f1665b56f38006b44fa724b614a0f4
#
_entry.id   96f1665b56f38006b44fa724b614a0f4
#
_cell.length_a   1.000
_cell.length_b   1.000
_cell.length_c   1.000
_cell.angle_alpha   90.00
_cell.angle_beta   90.00
_cell.angle_gamma   90.00
#
_symmetry.space_group_name_H-M   'P 1'
#
loop_
_entity.id
_entity.type
_entity.pdbx_description
1 polymer ?
#
loop_
_entity_poly.entity_id
_entity_poly.type
_entity_poly.pdbx_seq_one_letter_code
_entity_poly.pdbx_strand_id
1 'polypeptide(L)'
;MKRILIALAVLLAVQVADAQTKSPEAAKKAVESAEAASKDAKKATKVATWLKLASSYMDAYNAPAGSAWLGASKQELQLIMGNDRPVSVEEVVLGTDQLIKETYSNKEFYFSPAGQLVLINVTQPVVEDALGGALEAYKKAYEVDVKQSK
;
A
#
# COMPACT_ATOMS: atom_id res chain seq x y z
N MET A 1 -5.40 -10.62 34.83
CA MET A 1 -4.34 -9.81 34.18
C MET A 1 -3.49 -10.58 33.17
N LYS A 2 -3.04 -11.81 33.43
CA LYS A 2 -2.24 -12.60 32.45
C LYS A 2 -2.93 -12.88 31.10
N ARG A 3 -4.26 -13.06 31.09
CA ARG A 3 -5.02 -13.32 29.85
C ARG A 3 -5.17 -12.10 28.95
N ILE A 4 -5.20 -10.89 29.52
CA ILE A 4 -5.27 -9.63 28.78
C ILE A 4 -3.93 -9.32 28.12
N LEU A 5 -2.80 -9.61 28.79
CA LEU A 5 -1.46 -9.44 28.23
C LEU A 5 -1.19 -10.37 27.04
N ILE A 6 -1.70 -11.61 27.08
CA ILE A 6 -1.58 -12.56 25.96
C ILE A 6 -2.41 -12.09 24.75
N ALA A 7 -3.65 -11.60 24.99
CA ALA A 7 -4.48 -11.05 23.92
C ALA A 7 -3.86 -9.81 23.29
N LEU A 8 -3.24 -8.91 24.05
CA LEU A 8 -2.55 -7.73 23.56
C LEU A 8 -1.28 -8.10 22.77
N ALA A 9 -0.53 -9.11 23.24
CA ALA A 9 0.66 -9.60 22.53
C ALA A 9 0.29 -10.25 21.20
N VAL A 10 -0.82 -10.99 21.10
CA VAL A 10 -1.32 -11.57 19.84
C VAL A 10 -1.80 -10.49 18.89
N LEU A 11 -2.45 -9.42 19.37
CA LEU A 11 -2.86 -8.29 18.55
C LEU A 11 -1.65 -7.53 17.97
N LEU A 12 -0.60 -7.34 18.76
CA LEU A 12 0.65 -6.71 18.32
C LEU A 12 1.41 -7.59 17.31
N ALA A 13 1.42 -8.92 17.51
CA ALA A 13 2.07 -9.85 16.58
C ALA A 13 1.37 -9.90 15.21
N VAL A 14 0.05 -9.78 15.18
CA VAL A 14 -0.73 -9.71 13.92
C VAL A 14 -0.45 -8.42 13.16
N GLN A 15 -0.24 -7.30 13.85
CA GLN A 15 0.07 -6.02 13.20
C GLN A 15 1.50 -5.99 12.61
N VAL A 16 2.44 -6.73 13.18
CA VAL A 16 3.83 -6.79 12.64
C VAL A 16 3.91 -7.67 11.39
N ALA A 17 3.04 -8.67 11.24
CA ALA A 17 2.99 -9.52 10.04
C ALA A 17 2.42 -8.80 8.80
N ASP A 18 1.56 -7.78 8.99
CA ASP A 18 1.00 -6.96 7.92
C ASP A 18 1.86 -5.72 7.55
N ALA A 19 2.96 -5.48 8.27
CA ALA A 19 3.81 -4.32 8.07
C ALA A 19 4.77 -4.44 6.85
N GLN A 20 4.89 -5.61 6.24
CA GLN A 20 5.65 -5.77 5.01
C GLN A 20 4.81 -5.37 3.80
N THR A 21 5.27 -4.35 3.06
CA THR A 21 4.66 -3.97 1.79
C THR A 21 4.67 -5.16 0.84
N LYS A 22 3.50 -5.54 0.35
CA LYS A 22 3.36 -6.66 -0.60
C LYS A 22 4.01 -6.31 -1.93
N SER A 23 4.54 -7.31 -2.62
CA SER A 23 4.93 -7.11 -4.02
C SER A 23 3.71 -6.77 -4.88
N PRO A 24 3.88 -6.07 -6.02
CA PRO A 24 2.78 -5.75 -6.94
C PRO A 24 1.92 -6.96 -7.32
N GLU A 25 2.54 -8.11 -7.62
CA GLU A 25 1.83 -9.34 -7.98
C GLU A 25 1.05 -9.92 -6.80
N ALA A 26 1.63 -9.91 -5.60
CA ALA A 26 0.95 -10.39 -4.40
C ALA A 26 -0.22 -9.47 -4.01
N ALA A 27 -0.06 -8.17 -4.17
CA ALA A 27 -1.12 -7.19 -3.93
C ALA A 27 -2.27 -7.35 -4.93
N LYS A 28 -1.98 -7.55 -6.22
CA LYS A 28 -2.99 -7.82 -7.26
C LYS A 28 -3.80 -9.07 -6.94
N LYS A 29 -3.15 -10.18 -6.63
CA LYS A 29 -3.83 -11.44 -6.25
C LYS A 29 -4.68 -11.27 -4.99
N ALA A 30 -4.23 -10.46 -4.02
CA ALA A 30 -5.00 -10.18 -2.81
C ALA A 30 -6.28 -9.41 -3.12
N VAL A 31 -6.24 -8.41 -4.01
CA VAL A 31 -7.43 -7.68 -4.47
C VAL A 31 -8.40 -8.63 -5.19
N GLU A 32 -7.93 -9.40 -6.18
CA GLU A 32 -8.76 -10.35 -6.93
C GLU A 32 -9.47 -11.35 -6.00
N SER A 33 -8.74 -11.90 -5.03
CA SER A 33 -9.30 -12.82 -4.04
C SER A 33 -10.34 -12.16 -3.13
N ALA A 34 -10.07 -10.92 -2.69
CA ALA A 34 -10.99 -10.18 -1.82
C ALA A 34 -12.24 -9.72 -2.58
N GLU A 35 -12.12 -9.32 -3.86
CA GLU A 35 -13.26 -9.04 -4.74
C GLU A 35 -14.14 -10.26 -4.96
N ALA A 36 -13.54 -11.44 -5.21
CA ALA A 36 -14.29 -12.68 -5.32
C ALA A 36 -15.06 -12.99 -4.03
N ALA A 37 -14.45 -12.76 -2.87
CA ALA A 37 -15.09 -12.94 -1.58
C ALA A 37 -16.26 -11.95 -1.36
N SER A 38 -16.13 -10.71 -1.83
CA SER A 38 -17.19 -9.70 -1.71
C SER A 38 -18.43 -9.98 -2.58
N LYS A 39 -18.27 -10.78 -3.63
CA LYS A 39 -19.36 -11.23 -4.53
C LYS A 39 -20.08 -12.49 -4.01
N ASP A 40 -19.51 -13.20 -3.04
CA ASP A 40 -20.13 -14.35 -2.40
C ASP A 40 -21.25 -13.90 -1.44
N ALA A 41 -22.47 -14.38 -1.64
CA ALA A 41 -23.67 -13.94 -0.91
C ALA A 41 -23.56 -14.10 0.63
N LYS A 42 -22.86 -15.15 1.10
CA LYS A 42 -22.67 -15.39 2.55
C LYS A 42 -21.53 -14.53 3.12
N LYS A 43 -20.47 -14.32 2.34
CA LYS A 43 -19.32 -13.52 2.78
C LYS A 43 -19.61 -12.03 2.73
N ALA A 44 -20.39 -11.56 1.75
CA ALA A 44 -20.78 -10.17 1.58
C ALA A 44 -21.61 -9.61 2.77
N THR A 45 -22.21 -10.48 3.59
CA THR A 45 -22.90 -10.07 4.81
C THR A 45 -21.97 -9.81 5.99
N LYS A 46 -20.67 -10.06 5.85
CA LYS A 46 -19.69 -9.93 6.93
C LYS A 46 -18.89 -8.63 6.77
N VAL A 47 -18.84 -7.81 7.82
CA VAL A 47 -18.01 -6.59 7.87
C VAL A 47 -16.54 -6.89 7.50
N ALA A 48 -15.99 -7.99 8.06
CA ALA A 48 -14.61 -8.40 7.83
C ALA A 48 -14.27 -8.63 6.34
N THR A 49 -15.25 -9.05 5.50
CA THR A 49 -15.05 -9.23 4.07
C THR A 49 -14.75 -7.90 3.38
N TRP A 50 -15.49 -6.86 3.71
CA TRP A 50 -15.34 -5.52 3.14
C TRP A 50 -14.10 -4.80 3.67
N LEU A 51 -13.78 -4.97 4.96
CA LEU A 51 -12.51 -4.47 5.52
C LEU A 51 -11.31 -5.13 4.87
N LYS A 52 -11.38 -6.43 4.60
CA LYS A 52 -10.33 -7.16 3.88
C LYS A 52 -10.15 -6.63 2.46
N LEU A 53 -11.26 -6.36 1.76
CA LEU A 53 -11.23 -5.78 0.42
C LEU A 53 -10.60 -4.39 0.44
N ALA A 54 -11.02 -3.53 1.37
CA ALA A 54 -10.47 -2.18 1.53
C ALA A 54 -8.96 -2.22 1.79
N SER A 55 -8.50 -3.07 2.73
CA SER A 55 -7.06 -3.21 3.01
C SER A 55 -6.28 -3.76 1.82
N SER A 56 -6.87 -4.67 1.03
CA SER A 56 -6.23 -5.19 -0.18
C SER A 56 -6.03 -4.11 -1.25
N TYR A 57 -7.00 -3.21 -1.42
CA TYR A 57 -6.86 -2.06 -2.31
C TYR A 57 -5.78 -1.07 -1.80
N MET A 58 -5.71 -0.83 -0.48
CA MET A 58 -4.64 0.01 0.10
C MET A 58 -3.26 -0.60 -0.09
N ASP A 59 -3.13 -1.93 0.06
CA ASP A 59 -1.89 -2.63 -0.24
C ASP A 59 -1.50 -2.48 -1.73
N ALA A 60 -2.48 -2.60 -2.64
CA ALA A 60 -2.26 -2.44 -4.07
C ALA A 60 -1.84 -1.00 -4.45
N TYR A 61 -2.39 0.01 -3.76
CA TYR A 61 -1.99 1.41 -3.91
C TYR A 61 -0.53 1.63 -3.51
N ASN A 62 -0.10 1.03 -2.39
CA ASN A 62 1.24 1.22 -1.85
C ASN A 62 2.31 0.32 -2.51
N ALA A 63 1.92 -0.82 -3.08
CA ALA A 63 2.85 -1.83 -3.59
C ALA A 63 3.91 -1.31 -4.58
N PRO A 64 3.62 -0.42 -5.54
CA PRO A 64 4.63 0.10 -6.46
C PRO A 64 5.74 0.90 -5.77
N ALA A 65 5.38 1.68 -4.74
CA ALA A 65 6.35 2.44 -3.95
C ALA A 65 7.21 1.52 -3.06
N GLY A 66 6.71 0.32 -2.75
CA GLY A 66 7.38 -0.62 -1.86
C GLY A 66 7.45 -0.06 -0.44
N SER A 67 8.58 -0.26 0.20
CA SER A 67 8.86 0.27 1.54
C SER A 67 9.56 1.64 1.53
N ALA A 68 9.54 2.36 0.39
CA ALA A 68 10.12 3.69 0.29
C ALA A 68 9.28 4.73 1.07
N TRP A 69 9.96 5.70 1.70
CA TRP A 69 9.30 6.79 2.42
C TRP A 69 9.93 8.15 2.06
N LEU A 70 9.15 9.20 2.14
CA LEU A 70 9.64 10.56 1.90
C LEU A 70 10.66 10.96 2.97
N GLY A 71 11.75 11.58 2.54
CA GLY A 71 12.89 11.93 3.40
C GLY A 71 13.96 10.85 3.49
N ALA A 72 13.72 9.64 2.96
CA ALA A 72 14.74 8.61 2.90
C ALA A 72 15.93 9.05 2.04
N SER A 73 17.14 8.74 2.47
CA SER A 73 18.34 8.91 1.64
C SER A 73 18.43 7.81 0.57
N LYS A 74 19.18 8.10 -0.50
CA LYS A 74 19.46 7.07 -1.53
C LYS A 74 20.08 5.79 -0.96
N GLN A 75 20.94 5.92 0.06
CA GLN A 75 21.59 4.77 0.69
C GLN A 75 20.58 3.89 1.44
N GLU A 76 19.66 4.50 2.21
CA GLU A 76 18.59 3.77 2.89
C GLU A 76 17.68 3.06 1.89
N LEU A 77 17.29 3.73 0.81
CA LEU A 77 16.46 3.12 -0.23
C LEU A 77 17.16 1.94 -0.92
N GLN A 78 18.46 2.04 -1.21
CA GLN A 78 19.23 0.94 -1.80
C GLN A 78 19.21 -0.32 -0.93
N LEU A 79 19.21 -0.17 0.39
CA LEU A 79 19.14 -1.31 1.32
C LEU A 79 17.80 -2.04 1.26
N ILE A 80 16.69 -1.31 1.10
CA ILE A 80 15.34 -1.89 1.11
C ILE A 80 14.83 -2.31 -0.27
N MET A 81 15.33 -1.68 -1.34
CA MET A 81 14.92 -1.98 -2.71
C MET A 81 15.62 -3.21 -3.31
N GLY A 82 16.63 -3.72 -2.64
CA GLY A 82 17.33 -4.94 -3.07
C GLY A 82 17.94 -4.79 -4.47
N ASN A 83 17.44 -5.56 -5.45
CA ASN A 83 17.93 -5.57 -6.82
C ASN A 83 17.20 -4.60 -7.77
N ASP A 84 16.17 -3.87 -7.30
CA ASP A 84 15.49 -2.88 -8.12
C ASP A 84 16.45 -1.72 -8.43
N ARG A 85 16.63 -1.43 -9.71
CA ARG A 85 17.56 -0.41 -10.20
C ARG A 85 16.82 0.54 -11.13
N PRO A 86 17.16 1.85 -11.12
CA PRO A 86 16.59 2.78 -12.08
C PRO A 86 17.04 2.45 -13.49
N VAL A 87 16.12 2.57 -14.44
CA VAL A 87 16.39 2.45 -15.87
C VAL A 87 16.98 3.74 -16.46
N SER A 88 16.71 4.87 -15.82
CA SER A 88 17.32 6.16 -16.13
C SER A 88 17.44 7.05 -14.90
N VAL A 89 18.41 7.97 -14.95
CA VAL A 89 18.64 9.01 -13.94
C VAL A 89 18.85 10.32 -14.68
N GLU A 90 18.10 11.34 -14.35
CA GLU A 90 18.16 12.65 -15.00
C GLU A 90 17.92 13.80 -14.02
N GLU A 91 18.52 14.95 -14.32
CA GLU A 91 18.21 16.20 -13.60
C GLU A 91 16.94 16.81 -14.21
N VAL A 92 16.00 17.20 -13.35
CA VAL A 92 14.73 17.80 -13.75
C VAL A 92 14.41 19.02 -12.90
N VAL A 93 13.59 19.91 -13.43
CA VAL A 93 13.07 21.08 -12.70
C VAL A 93 11.57 20.91 -12.53
N LEU A 94 11.12 20.88 -11.27
CA LEU A 94 9.70 20.89 -10.92
C LEU A 94 9.37 22.20 -10.20
N GLY A 95 8.64 23.08 -10.87
CA GLY A 95 8.44 24.43 -10.36
C GLY A 95 9.75 25.21 -10.30
N THR A 96 10.21 25.53 -9.10
CA THR A 96 11.50 26.22 -8.83
C THR A 96 12.59 25.26 -8.37
N ASP A 97 12.27 24.00 -8.12
CA ASP A 97 13.17 23.05 -7.48
C ASP A 97 13.92 22.22 -8.53
N GLN A 98 15.24 22.17 -8.39
CA GLN A 98 16.09 21.24 -9.12
C GLN A 98 16.10 19.91 -8.39
N LEU A 99 15.75 18.84 -9.09
CA LEU A 99 15.62 17.50 -8.53
C LEU A 99 16.37 16.49 -9.42
N ILE A 100 16.75 15.36 -8.83
CA ILE A 100 17.26 14.20 -9.54
C ILE A 100 16.13 13.18 -9.64
N LYS A 101 15.69 12.91 -10.87
CA LYS A 101 14.65 11.89 -11.13
C LYS A 101 15.31 10.55 -11.45
N GLU A 102 14.93 9.53 -10.74
CA GLU A 102 15.25 8.12 -11.01
C GLU A 102 13.99 7.41 -11.51
N THR A 103 14.02 6.92 -12.74
CA THR A 103 12.89 6.20 -13.34
C THR A 103 13.09 4.70 -13.18
N TYR A 104 12.10 4.02 -12.63
CA TYR A 104 11.99 2.57 -12.49
C TYR A 104 10.91 2.03 -13.43
N SER A 105 10.71 0.73 -13.47
CA SER A 105 9.72 0.10 -14.35
C SER A 105 8.27 0.53 -14.06
N ASN A 106 7.93 0.84 -12.82
CA ASN A 106 6.56 1.12 -12.36
C ASN A 106 6.41 2.40 -11.54
N LYS A 107 7.51 3.15 -11.34
CA LYS A 107 7.55 4.36 -10.50
C LYS A 107 8.68 5.28 -10.89
N GLU A 108 8.62 6.50 -10.42
CA GLU A 108 9.70 7.48 -10.46
C GLU A 108 9.94 8.01 -9.06
N PHE A 109 11.20 8.12 -8.69
CA PHE A 109 11.64 8.76 -7.46
C PHE A 109 12.32 10.07 -7.77
N TYR A 110 11.98 11.10 -7.02
CA TYR A 110 12.56 12.43 -7.16
C TYR A 110 13.32 12.77 -5.89
N PHE A 111 14.60 13.05 -6.04
CA PHE A 111 15.49 13.38 -4.93
C PHE A 111 15.87 14.85 -4.93
N SER A 112 15.94 15.44 -3.75
CA SER A 112 16.56 16.76 -3.58
C SER A 112 18.04 16.72 -3.93
N PRO A 113 18.70 17.89 -4.13
CA PRO A 113 20.15 17.94 -4.31
C PRO A 113 20.94 17.33 -3.13
N ALA A 114 20.34 17.31 -1.94
CA ALA A 114 20.90 16.66 -0.74
C ALA A 114 20.73 15.12 -0.76
N GLY A 115 20.09 14.53 -1.78
CA GLY A 115 19.91 13.09 -1.93
C GLY A 115 18.78 12.50 -1.11
N GLN A 116 17.81 13.31 -0.66
CA GLN A 116 16.62 12.86 0.07
C GLN A 116 15.43 12.70 -0.89
N LEU A 117 14.67 11.62 -0.75
CA LEU A 117 13.46 11.38 -1.51
C LEU A 117 12.38 12.39 -1.14
N VAL A 118 11.91 13.18 -2.11
CA VAL A 118 10.92 14.25 -1.90
C VAL A 118 9.59 13.99 -2.61
N LEU A 119 9.59 13.12 -3.64
CA LEU A 119 8.36 12.77 -4.36
C LEU A 119 8.46 11.35 -4.90
N ILE A 120 7.37 10.62 -4.81
CA ILE A 120 7.16 9.31 -5.42
C ILE A 120 6.01 9.45 -6.42
N ASN A 121 6.28 9.15 -7.69
CA ASN A 121 5.29 9.09 -8.75
C ASN A 121 5.12 7.65 -9.21
N VAL A 122 3.93 7.08 -9.03
CA VAL A 122 3.62 5.73 -9.53
C VAL A 122 3.18 5.83 -10.97
N THR A 123 3.96 5.24 -11.88
CA THR A 123 3.71 5.25 -13.34
C THR A 123 2.90 4.05 -13.81
N GLN A 124 2.96 2.95 -13.08
CA GLN A 124 2.15 1.75 -13.35
C GLN A 124 1.49 1.29 -12.04
N PRO A 125 0.23 1.69 -11.77
CA PRO A 125 -0.51 1.23 -10.62
C PRO A 125 -0.83 -0.26 -10.74
N VAL A 126 -0.91 -0.97 -9.61
CA VAL A 126 -1.31 -2.39 -9.56
C VAL A 126 -2.78 -2.56 -9.95
N VAL A 127 -3.61 -1.63 -9.51
CA VAL A 127 -5.05 -1.55 -9.79
C VAL A 127 -5.37 -0.09 -10.05
N GLU A 128 -6.09 0.17 -11.14
CA GLU A 128 -6.63 1.51 -11.42
C GLU A 128 -7.61 1.91 -10.31
N ASP A 129 -7.54 3.17 -9.90
CA ASP A 129 -8.41 3.74 -8.85
C ASP A 129 -8.47 2.89 -7.56
N ALA A 130 -7.33 2.38 -7.10
CA ALA A 130 -7.26 1.58 -5.87
C ALA A 130 -7.79 2.34 -4.64
N LEU A 131 -7.58 3.67 -4.55
CA LEU A 131 -8.11 4.49 -3.46
C LEU A 131 -9.64 4.59 -3.51
N GLY A 132 -10.24 4.75 -4.69
CA GLY A 132 -11.69 4.72 -4.87
C GLY A 132 -12.27 3.37 -4.48
N GLY A 133 -11.64 2.27 -4.92
CA GLY A 133 -12.01 0.92 -4.53
C GLY A 133 -11.96 0.69 -3.01
N ALA A 134 -10.91 1.18 -2.34
CA ALA A 134 -10.79 1.12 -0.89
C ALA A 134 -11.90 1.91 -0.20
N LEU A 135 -12.18 3.13 -0.65
CA LEU A 135 -13.25 3.98 -0.10
C LEU A 135 -14.62 3.31 -0.19
N GLU A 136 -14.96 2.77 -1.35
CA GLU A 136 -16.24 2.07 -1.55
C GLU A 136 -16.34 0.80 -0.68
N ALA A 137 -15.26 0.06 -0.52
CA ALA A 137 -15.22 -1.10 0.37
C ALA A 137 -15.40 -0.70 1.86
N TYR A 138 -14.79 0.40 2.30
CA TYR A 138 -15.02 0.92 3.66
C TYR A 138 -16.46 1.38 3.87
N LYS A 139 -17.08 2.05 2.89
CA LYS A 139 -18.50 2.42 2.95
C LYS A 139 -19.39 1.19 3.07
N LYS A 140 -19.10 0.13 2.30
CA LYS A 140 -19.82 -1.14 2.39
C LYS A 140 -19.64 -1.83 3.74
N ALA A 141 -18.44 -1.82 4.31
CA ALA A 141 -18.20 -2.34 5.65
C ALA A 141 -19.09 -1.63 6.68
N TYR A 142 -19.16 -0.31 6.62
CA TYR A 142 -20.02 0.50 7.50
C TYR A 142 -21.52 0.18 7.30
N GLU A 143 -22.01 0.09 6.06
CA GLU A 143 -23.40 -0.27 5.76
C GLU A 143 -23.80 -1.64 6.35
N VAL A 144 -22.89 -2.62 6.26
CA VAL A 144 -23.09 -3.97 6.78
C VAL A 144 -23.12 -3.94 8.32
N ASP A 145 -22.20 -3.21 8.94
CA ASP A 145 -22.10 -3.06 10.40
C ASP A 145 -23.39 -2.44 10.98
N VAL A 146 -23.85 -1.34 10.40
CA VAL A 146 -25.09 -0.65 10.81
C VAL A 146 -26.34 -1.55 10.68
N LYS A 147 -26.39 -2.41 9.64
CA LYS A 147 -27.51 -3.36 9.48
C LYS A 147 -27.50 -4.49 10.50
N GLN A 148 -26.34 -4.89 10.98
CA GLN A 148 -26.20 -5.95 12.02
C GLN A 148 -26.41 -5.43 13.44
N SER A 149 -26.30 -4.12 13.64
CA SER A 149 -26.46 -3.45 14.94
C SER A 149 -27.91 -3.06 15.25
N LYS A 150 -28.85 -3.33 14.34
CA LYS A 150 -30.32 -3.13 14.51
C LYS A 150 -31.02 -4.44 14.79
#